data_4d2a27687b8367eb83488247d006f163
#
_entry.id   4d2a27687b8367eb83488247d006f163
#
_cell.length_a   1.000
_cell.length_b   1.000
_cell.length_c   1.000
_cell.angle_alpha   90.00
_cell.angle_beta   90.00
_cell.angle_gamma   90.00
#
_symmetry.space_group_name_H-M   'P 1'
#
loop_
_entity.id
_entity.type
_entity.pdbx_description
1 polymer ?
#
loop_
_entity_poly.entity_id
_entity_poly.type
_entity_poly.pdbx_seq_one_letter_code
_entity_poly.pdbx_strand_id
1 'polypeptide(L)'
;MFGRKPKIDIRFNREIEKLLKSAGKEKLLPIVEAGEPVLRQQTLAYDGQLTQQTLAKLIEAMRVTMLDAPGVGLAATQVGIPLALAVVEDHVRVAGDDDDEDAPGGVDEDPETGYVDPREIAEFPFHVIINPSYKPAGEETRSFYEGCLSFPGYQAVRRRWLDVDARWQDEDGTWHEERLHGWPARIFQHETDHLSGELYIDKAEIRSLATDENLGELWSYDPVPTEAAQELGFEL
;
A
#
# COMPACT_ATOMS: atom_id res chain seq x y z
N MET A 1 -13.46 -31.84 -2.18
CA MET A 1 -14.39 -30.73 -2.46
C MET A 1 -14.28 -30.38 -3.93
N PHE A 2 -15.34 -30.50 -4.71
CA PHE A 2 -15.32 -30.13 -6.13
C PHE A 2 -15.33 -28.59 -6.18
N GLY A 3 -14.22 -27.98 -6.58
CA GLY A 3 -14.09 -26.55 -6.74
C GLY A 3 -15.13 -26.06 -7.75
N ARG A 4 -15.94 -25.09 -7.35
CA ARG A 4 -16.85 -24.38 -8.25
C ARG A 4 -15.99 -23.76 -9.34
N LYS A 5 -16.24 -24.06 -10.62
CA LYS A 5 -15.57 -23.36 -11.72
C LYS A 5 -15.81 -21.85 -11.56
N PRO A 6 -14.77 -21.01 -11.63
CA PRO A 6 -14.93 -19.58 -11.54
C PRO A 6 -15.95 -19.13 -12.58
N LYS A 7 -16.91 -18.34 -12.17
CA LYS A 7 -17.95 -17.82 -13.06
C LYS A 7 -17.61 -16.39 -13.40
N ILE A 8 -17.08 -16.20 -14.62
CA ILE A 8 -16.80 -14.87 -15.15
C ILE A 8 -18.08 -14.03 -15.09
N ASP A 9 -18.01 -12.87 -14.44
CA ASP A 9 -19.04 -11.85 -14.54
C ASP A 9 -18.80 -11.02 -15.81
N ILE A 10 -19.60 -11.31 -16.83
CA ILE A 10 -19.46 -10.71 -18.17
C ILE A 10 -19.61 -9.19 -18.11
N ARG A 11 -20.47 -8.67 -17.23
CA ARG A 11 -20.72 -7.24 -17.12
C ARG A 11 -19.52 -6.56 -16.45
N PHE A 12 -19.10 -7.08 -15.30
CA PHE A 12 -17.96 -6.57 -14.56
C PHE A 12 -16.67 -6.66 -15.39
N ASN A 13 -16.40 -7.80 -16.04
CA ASN A 13 -15.24 -7.96 -16.93
C ASN A 13 -15.21 -6.88 -18.04
N ARG A 14 -16.36 -6.59 -18.66
CA ARG A 14 -16.44 -5.54 -19.68
C ARG A 14 -16.24 -4.13 -19.13
N GLU A 15 -16.66 -3.86 -17.91
CA GLU A 15 -16.41 -2.58 -17.24
C GLU A 15 -14.91 -2.38 -17.02
N ILE A 16 -14.20 -3.43 -16.53
CA ILE A 16 -12.74 -3.39 -16.39
C ILE A 16 -12.03 -3.25 -17.74
N GLU A 17 -12.46 -3.98 -18.79
CA GLU A 17 -11.89 -3.83 -20.13
C GLU A 17 -12.04 -2.40 -20.69
N LYS A 18 -13.14 -1.71 -20.39
CA LYS A 18 -13.33 -0.32 -20.78
C LYS A 18 -12.37 0.61 -20.02
N LEU A 19 -12.21 0.40 -18.72
CA LEU A 19 -11.27 1.17 -17.89
C LEU A 19 -9.83 0.98 -18.42
N LEU A 20 -9.40 -0.26 -18.65
CA LEU A 20 -8.09 -0.57 -19.22
C LEU A 20 -7.89 0.05 -20.62
N LYS A 21 -8.93 0.11 -21.43
CA LYS A 21 -8.87 0.77 -22.74
C LYS A 21 -8.71 2.29 -22.61
N SER A 22 -9.33 2.90 -21.59
CA SER A 22 -9.19 4.35 -21.34
C SER A 22 -7.82 4.74 -20.80
N ALA A 23 -7.09 3.82 -20.14
CA ALA A 23 -5.73 4.02 -19.67
C ALA A 23 -4.70 4.20 -20.82
N GLY A 24 -5.09 3.87 -22.05
CA GLY A 24 -4.30 4.16 -23.24
C GLY A 24 -3.05 3.31 -23.38
N LYS A 25 -2.03 3.86 -24.07
CA LYS A 25 -0.77 3.17 -24.31
C LYS A 25 0.15 3.16 -23.09
N GLU A 26 0.01 4.15 -22.23
CA GLU A 26 0.80 4.33 -21.02
C GLU A 26 0.31 3.43 -19.88
N LYS A 27 -0.89 2.85 -20.02
CA LYS A 27 -1.54 1.97 -19.03
C LYS A 27 -1.74 2.61 -17.66
N LEU A 28 -1.82 3.95 -17.61
CA LEU A 28 -2.04 4.68 -16.39
C LEU A 28 -3.55 4.73 -16.07
N LEU A 29 -3.90 4.20 -14.93
CA LEU A 29 -5.27 4.26 -14.40
C LEU A 29 -5.46 5.54 -13.59
N PRO A 30 -6.62 6.20 -13.67
CA PRO A 30 -6.89 7.36 -12.82
C PRO A 30 -6.99 6.91 -11.35
N ILE A 31 -6.22 7.55 -10.49
CA ILE A 31 -6.33 7.36 -9.04
C ILE A 31 -7.49 8.22 -8.54
N VAL A 32 -8.38 7.63 -7.76
CA VAL A 32 -9.49 8.32 -7.12
C VAL A 32 -9.07 8.80 -5.72
N GLU A 33 -9.55 9.96 -5.33
CA GLU A 33 -9.14 10.62 -4.09
C GLU A 33 -10.20 10.47 -2.99
N ALA A 34 -9.79 10.79 -1.76
CA ALA A 34 -10.64 10.78 -0.59
C ALA A 34 -11.94 11.59 -0.81
N GLY A 35 -13.08 10.95 -0.53
CA GLY A 35 -14.42 11.44 -0.87
C GLY A 35 -15.14 10.53 -1.86
N GLU A 36 -14.41 9.77 -2.67
CA GLU A 36 -15.00 8.76 -3.55
C GLU A 36 -15.57 7.59 -2.74
N PRO A 37 -16.85 7.20 -2.97
CA PRO A 37 -17.51 6.17 -2.17
C PRO A 37 -16.84 4.80 -2.23
N VAL A 38 -16.17 4.45 -3.33
CA VAL A 38 -15.49 3.16 -3.50
C VAL A 38 -14.37 2.95 -2.48
N LEU A 39 -13.72 4.04 -2.03
CA LEU A 39 -12.67 3.99 -1.02
C LEU A 39 -13.21 3.69 0.40
N ARG A 40 -14.52 3.73 0.58
CA ARG A 40 -15.20 3.56 1.89
C ARG A 40 -16.09 2.30 1.95
N GLN A 41 -15.97 1.43 0.96
CA GLN A 41 -16.79 0.23 0.84
C GLN A 41 -15.94 -1.02 1.08
N GLN A 42 -16.56 -2.02 1.71
CA GLN A 42 -16.01 -3.36 1.73
C GLN A 42 -15.98 -3.89 0.28
N THR A 43 -14.82 -4.33 -0.16
CA THR A 43 -14.64 -4.89 -1.50
C THR A 43 -15.32 -6.25 -1.68
N LEU A 44 -15.59 -6.58 -2.93
CA LEU A 44 -16.00 -7.92 -3.32
C LEU A 44 -14.76 -8.84 -3.32
N ALA A 45 -14.91 -10.01 -2.69
CA ALA A 45 -13.88 -11.04 -2.81
C ALA A 45 -13.71 -11.45 -4.29
N TYR A 46 -12.47 -11.63 -4.71
CA TYR A 46 -12.19 -12.19 -6.03
C TYR A 46 -12.40 -13.70 -6.02
N ASP A 47 -13.33 -14.18 -6.87
CA ASP A 47 -13.65 -15.60 -7.05
C ASP A 47 -13.63 -16.02 -8.54
N GLY A 48 -12.90 -15.25 -9.37
CA GLY A 48 -12.75 -15.52 -10.79
C GLY A 48 -13.75 -14.76 -11.68
N GLN A 49 -14.23 -13.60 -11.24
CA GLN A 49 -15.16 -12.73 -11.98
C GLN A 49 -14.56 -12.15 -13.27
N LEU A 50 -13.24 -12.06 -13.37
CA LEU A 50 -12.53 -11.60 -14.56
C LEU A 50 -11.99 -12.76 -15.38
N THR A 51 -11.84 -12.56 -16.69
CA THR A 51 -11.02 -13.47 -17.49
C THR A 51 -9.56 -13.35 -17.07
N GLN A 52 -8.79 -14.42 -17.23
CA GLN A 52 -7.36 -14.40 -16.92
C GLN A 52 -6.63 -13.29 -17.69
N GLN A 53 -7.01 -13.03 -18.95
CA GLN A 53 -6.44 -11.96 -19.75
C GLN A 53 -6.77 -10.57 -19.18
N THR A 54 -8.00 -10.35 -18.71
CA THR A 54 -8.41 -9.07 -18.12
C THR A 54 -7.72 -8.85 -16.78
N LEU A 55 -7.65 -9.90 -15.94
CA LEU A 55 -6.92 -9.84 -14.65
C LEU A 55 -5.45 -9.48 -14.86
N ALA A 56 -4.75 -10.18 -15.76
CA ALA A 56 -3.33 -9.90 -16.03
C ALA A 56 -3.09 -8.46 -16.51
N LYS A 57 -3.96 -7.93 -17.38
CA LYS A 57 -3.87 -6.54 -17.85
C LYS A 57 -4.19 -5.54 -16.74
N LEU A 58 -5.11 -5.86 -15.84
CA LEU A 58 -5.43 -5.01 -14.69
C LEU A 58 -4.25 -4.94 -13.74
N ILE A 59 -3.66 -6.07 -13.38
CA ILE A 59 -2.47 -6.16 -12.53
C ILE A 59 -1.32 -5.32 -13.13
N GLU A 60 -1.05 -5.49 -14.43
CA GLU A 60 -0.02 -4.72 -15.13
C GLU A 60 -0.30 -3.21 -15.09
N ALA A 61 -1.53 -2.79 -15.36
CA ALA A 61 -1.91 -1.38 -15.33
C ALA A 61 -1.85 -0.80 -13.91
N MET A 62 -2.26 -1.55 -12.90
CA MET A 62 -2.13 -1.13 -11.49
C MET A 62 -0.67 -0.97 -11.10
N ARG A 63 0.20 -1.93 -11.44
CA ARG A 63 1.65 -1.82 -11.17
C ARG A 63 2.27 -0.60 -11.83
N VAL A 64 1.98 -0.37 -13.13
CA VAL A 64 2.49 0.82 -13.85
C VAL A 64 2.00 2.11 -13.19
N THR A 65 0.72 2.18 -12.82
CA THR A 65 0.14 3.34 -12.14
C THR A 65 0.78 3.59 -10.76
N MET A 66 1.02 2.52 -9.99
CA MET A 66 1.68 2.59 -8.69
C MET A 66 3.09 3.18 -8.80
N LEU A 67 3.87 2.67 -9.76
CA LEU A 67 5.26 3.11 -9.95
C LEU A 67 5.35 4.54 -10.53
N ASP A 68 4.41 4.94 -11.38
CA ASP A 68 4.33 6.31 -11.92
C ASP A 68 3.96 7.34 -10.84
N ALA A 69 3.15 6.94 -9.88
CA ALA A 69 2.72 7.77 -8.74
C ALA A 69 3.66 7.71 -7.53
N PRO A 70 4.94 7.38 -7.69
CA PRO A 70 5.94 6.84 -6.79
C PRO A 70 5.40 6.21 -5.49
N GLY A 71 4.46 5.25 -5.66
CA GLY A 71 3.89 4.48 -4.56
C GLY A 71 4.54 3.11 -4.39
N VAL A 72 4.41 2.53 -3.21
CA VAL A 72 4.87 1.17 -2.87
C VAL A 72 3.73 0.14 -2.78
N GLY A 73 2.49 0.62 -2.88
CA GLY A 73 1.27 -0.16 -2.89
C GLY A 73 0.15 0.55 -3.62
N LEU A 74 -0.77 -0.23 -4.20
CA LEU A 74 -1.98 0.30 -4.85
C LEU A 74 -3.10 -0.74 -4.77
N ALA A 75 -4.16 -0.41 -4.04
CA ALA A 75 -5.37 -1.20 -3.96
C ALA A 75 -6.32 -0.91 -5.15
N ALA A 76 -7.08 -1.90 -5.59
CA ALA A 76 -8.03 -1.75 -6.68
C ALA A 76 -9.10 -0.68 -6.41
N THR A 77 -9.46 -0.44 -5.16
CA THR A 77 -10.38 0.64 -4.76
C THR A 77 -9.84 2.02 -5.11
N GLN A 78 -8.52 2.21 -5.07
CA GLN A 78 -7.87 3.47 -5.43
C GLN A 78 -7.91 3.78 -6.94
N VAL A 79 -8.22 2.79 -7.76
CA VAL A 79 -8.49 2.98 -9.20
C VAL A 79 -9.97 2.75 -9.54
N GLY A 80 -10.84 2.90 -8.55
CA GLY A 80 -12.29 2.86 -8.73
C GLY A 80 -12.91 1.46 -8.83
N ILE A 81 -12.16 0.39 -8.52
CA ILE A 81 -12.61 -1.00 -8.67
C ILE A 81 -12.89 -1.61 -7.29
N PRO A 82 -14.14 -1.98 -6.96
CA PRO A 82 -14.51 -2.53 -5.65
C PRO A 82 -14.17 -4.04 -5.54
N LEU A 83 -12.93 -4.41 -5.81
CA LEU A 83 -12.44 -5.79 -5.81
C LEU A 83 -11.33 -5.99 -4.79
N ALA A 84 -11.33 -7.13 -4.09
CA ALA A 84 -10.30 -7.48 -3.11
C ALA A 84 -9.00 -7.90 -3.82
N LEU A 85 -8.31 -6.89 -4.35
CA LEU A 85 -7.05 -6.98 -5.10
C LEU A 85 -6.20 -5.74 -4.79
N ALA A 86 -4.91 -5.96 -4.54
CA ALA A 86 -3.91 -4.89 -4.54
C ALA A 86 -2.60 -5.39 -5.16
N VAL A 87 -1.72 -4.47 -5.49
CA VAL A 87 -0.34 -4.74 -5.88
C VAL A 87 0.59 -4.02 -4.93
N VAL A 88 1.72 -4.62 -4.62
CA VAL A 88 2.76 -4.04 -3.76
C VAL A 88 4.12 -4.31 -4.38
N GLU A 89 5.02 -3.33 -4.26
CA GLU A 89 6.41 -3.45 -4.69
C GLU A 89 7.23 -2.33 -4.01
N ASP A 90 8.23 -2.71 -3.23
CA ASP A 90 9.15 -1.74 -2.65
C ASP A 90 10.58 -2.26 -2.81
N HIS A 91 11.38 -1.51 -3.56
CA HIS A 91 12.78 -1.80 -3.75
C HIS A 91 13.60 -0.98 -2.76
N VAL A 92 14.36 -1.65 -1.93
CA VAL A 92 15.36 -0.98 -1.08
C VAL A 92 16.37 -0.30 -2.00
N ARG A 93 16.39 1.03 -1.99
CA ARG A 93 17.43 1.78 -2.68
C ARG A 93 18.70 1.73 -1.83
N VAL A 94 19.72 1.03 -2.30
CA VAL A 94 21.04 1.04 -1.68
C VAL A 94 21.64 2.43 -1.90
N ALA A 95 22.10 3.06 -0.83
CA ALA A 95 22.80 4.35 -0.91
C ALA A 95 23.98 4.23 -1.88
N GLY A 96 23.92 4.95 -3.03
CA GLY A 96 24.95 4.89 -4.07
C GLY A 96 24.42 4.75 -5.49
N ASP A 97 23.15 4.47 -5.72
CA ASP A 97 22.53 4.59 -7.04
C ASP A 97 22.16 6.06 -7.26
N ASP A 98 23.08 6.73 -8.00
CA ASP A 98 22.99 8.14 -8.35
C ASP A 98 21.69 8.45 -9.08
N ASP A 99 20.90 9.40 -8.58
CA ASP A 99 20.21 10.46 -9.30
C ASP A 99 19.11 11.18 -8.49
N ASP A 100 18.90 10.87 -7.18
CA ASP A 100 17.92 11.59 -6.37
C ASP A 100 18.48 11.85 -4.96
N GLU A 101 19.07 13.05 -4.76
CA GLU A 101 19.65 13.45 -3.45
C GLU A 101 18.60 13.57 -2.33
N ASP A 102 17.30 13.52 -2.64
CA ASP A 102 16.18 13.70 -1.70
C ASP A 102 15.41 12.40 -1.38
N ALA A 103 15.82 11.25 -1.90
CA ALA A 103 15.12 10.00 -1.58
C ALA A 103 15.58 9.43 -0.23
N PRO A 104 14.69 9.08 0.71
CA PRO A 104 15.08 8.42 1.94
C PRO A 104 15.71 7.06 1.61
N GLY A 105 17.04 6.98 1.79
CA GLY A 105 17.80 5.77 1.54
C GLY A 105 17.40 4.68 2.53
N GLY A 106 16.94 3.54 2.00
CA GLY A 106 16.75 2.35 2.80
C GLY A 106 18.08 1.61 2.93
N VAL A 107 18.75 1.74 4.04
CA VAL A 107 19.80 0.83 4.51
C VAL A 107 19.51 0.52 5.96
N ASP A 108 19.52 -0.76 6.32
CA ASP A 108 19.28 -1.19 7.70
C ASP A 108 20.34 -0.64 8.68
N GLU A 109 21.53 -0.35 8.19
CA GLU A 109 22.64 0.20 9.00
C GLU A 109 23.54 1.06 8.11
N ASP A 110 23.70 2.33 8.48
CA ASP A 110 24.73 3.19 7.89
C ASP A 110 26.11 2.75 8.41
N PRO A 111 26.97 2.24 7.55
CA PRO A 111 28.27 1.69 7.96
C PRO A 111 29.21 2.75 8.56
N GLU A 112 28.98 4.04 8.32
CA GLU A 112 29.81 5.13 8.87
C GLU A 112 29.32 5.61 10.23
N THR A 113 27.99 5.63 10.44
CA THR A 113 27.37 6.15 11.67
C THR A 113 26.82 5.08 12.60
N GLY A 114 26.61 3.84 12.09
CA GLY A 114 25.92 2.77 12.81
C GLY A 114 24.43 3.03 13.00
N TYR A 115 23.86 3.96 12.22
CA TYR A 115 22.43 4.25 12.28
C TYR A 115 21.62 3.09 11.70
N VAL A 116 20.62 2.63 12.44
CA VAL A 116 19.65 1.64 11.99
C VAL A 116 18.30 2.33 11.81
N ASP A 117 17.73 2.24 10.64
CA ASP A 117 16.41 2.84 10.37
C ASP A 117 15.33 2.12 11.20
N PRO A 118 14.65 2.83 12.12
CA PRO A 118 13.65 2.22 12.99
C PRO A 118 12.40 1.73 12.26
N ARG A 119 12.26 2.04 10.97
CA ARG A 119 11.17 1.53 10.12
C ARG A 119 11.42 0.08 9.69
N GLU A 120 12.66 -0.40 9.85
CA GLU A 120 13.06 -1.77 9.47
C GLU A 120 12.68 -2.04 8.02
N ILE A 121 13.18 -1.15 7.13
CA ILE A 121 12.90 -1.19 5.69
C ILE A 121 13.63 -2.39 5.09
N ALA A 122 12.87 -3.28 4.46
CA ALA A 122 13.38 -4.44 3.74
C ALA A 122 12.76 -4.50 2.35
N GLU A 123 13.46 -5.13 1.43
CA GLU A 123 12.93 -5.37 0.08
C GLU A 123 11.59 -6.09 0.15
N PHE A 124 10.59 -5.54 -0.54
CA PHE A 124 9.30 -6.16 -0.74
C PHE A 124 9.07 -6.32 -2.23
N PRO A 125 9.49 -7.47 -2.82
CA PRO A 125 9.40 -7.68 -4.25
C PRO A 125 7.96 -7.59 -4.72
N PHE A 126 7.76 -7.42 -6.02
CA PHE A 126 6.42 -7.33 -6.59
C PHE A 126 5.54 -8.51 -6.19
N HIS A 127 4.41 -8.20 -5.55
CA HIS A 127 3.36 -9.17 -5.22
C HIS A 127 2.00 -8.67 -5.70
N VAL A 128 1.21 -9.63 -6.16
CA VAL A 128 -0.23 -9.48 -6.36
C VAL A 128 -0.91 -10.05 -5.13
N ILE A 129 -1.65 -9.23 -4.39
CA ILE A 129 -2.35 -9.66 -3.19
C ILE A 129 -3.85 -9.66 -3.42
N ILE A 130 -4.43 -10.87 -3.54
CA ILE A 130 -5.86 -11.10 -3.79
C ILE A 130 -6.49 -11.69 -2.53
N ASN A 131 -7.65 -11.17 -2.13
CA ASN A 131 -8.36 -11.59 -0.93
C ASN A 131 -7.49 -11.59 0.32
N PRO A 132 -6.67 -10.54 0.56
CA PRO A 132 -5.75 -10.52 1.67
C PRO A 132 -6.46 -10.48 3.02
N SER A 133 -5.73 -10.93 4.02
CA SER A 133 -6.06 -10.75 5.43
C SER A 133 -4.79 -10.79 6.26
N TYR A 134 -4.81 -10.17 7.42
CA TYR A 134 -3.69 -10.24 8.35
C TYR A 134 -4.19 -10.37 9.80
N LYS A 135 -3.29 -10.82 10.67
CA LYS A 135 -3.45 -10.84 12.12
C LYS A 135 -2.17 -10.34 12.76
N PRO A 136 -2.25 -9.64 13.88
CA PRO A 136 -1.06 -9.35 14.68
C PRO A 136 -0.30 -10.63 15.01
N ALA A 137 1.03 -10.59 14.86
CA ALA A 137 1.91 -11.71 15.18
C ALA A 137 2.74 -11.45 16.46
N GLY A 138 2.31 -10.50 17.26
CA GLY A 138 2.88 -10.06 18.52
C GLY A 138 2.08 -8.90 19.08
N GLU A 139 2.60 -8.25 20.11
CA GLU A 139 1.99 -7.08 20.74
C GLU A 139 2.68 -5.77 20.33
N GLU A 140 3.80 -5.86 19.63
CA GLU A 140 4.63 -4.72 19.28
C GLU A 140 4.02 -3.92 18.13
N THR A 141 4.04 -2.60 18.29
CA THR A 141 3.55 -1.63 17.30
C THR A 141 4.58 -0.55 17.05
N ARG A 142 4.50 0.09 15.90
CA ARG A 142 5.32 1.25 15.52
C ARG A 142 4.43 2.35 14.96
N SER A 143 4.78 3.58 15.29
CA SER A 143 4.10 4.80 14.83
C SER A 143 5.01 5.56 13.90
N PHE A 144 4.61 5.70 12.63
CA PHE A 144 5.34 6.47 11.62
C PHE A 144 4.36 7.31 10.81
N TYR A 145 4.87 8.34 10.13
CA TYR A 145 4.09 9.03 9.12
C TYR A 145 3.76 8.10 7.96
N GLU A 146 2.52 8.16 7.51
CA GLU A 146 2.03 7.48 6.31
C GLU A 146 1.36 8.48 5.39
N GLY A 147 1.62 8.34 4.08
CA GLY A 147 0.86 8.94 3.00
C GLY A 147 -0.02 7.92 2.31
N CYS A 148 -0.84 8.38 1.37
CA CYS A 148 -1.69 7.54 0.54
C CYS A 148 -1.91 8.22 -0.80
N LEU A 149 -1.81 7.48 -1.90
CA LEU A 149 -2.05 8.01 -3.26
C LEU A 149 -3.48 8.55 -3.43
N SER A 150 -4.42 8.06 -2.63
CA SER A 150 -5.80 8.59 -2.59
C SER A 150 -6.00 9.76 -1.63
N PHE A 151 -4.94 10.23 -0.98
CA PHE A 151 -4.95 11.40 -0.09
C PHE A 151 -3.70 12.26 -0.32
N PRO A 152 -3.53 12.79 -1.54
CA PRO A 152 -2.30 13.43 -1.96
C PRO A 152 -1.99 14.71 -1.17
N GLY A 153 -0.72 14.98 -0.96
CA GLY A 153 -0.21 16.19 -0.33
C GLY A 153 -0.30 16.21 1.19
N TYR A 154 -0.70 15.10 1.83
CA TYR A 154 -0.80 15.01 3.28
C TYR A 154 -0.32 13.67 3.80
N GLN A 155 0.31 13.72 4.96
CA GLN A 155 0.68 12.55 5.74
C GLN A 155 0.27 12.72 7.20
N ALA A 156 0.09 11.60 7.91
CA ALA A 156 -0.18 11.60 9.34
C ALA A 156 0.39 10.35 10.00
N VAL A 157 0.67 10.46 11.28
CA VAL A 157 1.22 9.36 12.07
C VAL A 157 0.15 8.29 12.28
N ARG A 158 0.49 7.07 11.87
CA ARG A 158 -0.35 5.89 12.02
C ARG A 158 0.40 4.82 12.80
N ARG A 159 -0.21 4.31 13.88
CA ARG A 159 0.28 3.14 14.61
C ARG A 159 -0.13 1.87 13.89
N ARG A 160 0.84 0.97 13.66
CA ARG A 160 0.62 -0.36 13.05
C ARG A 160 1.37 -1.45 13.79
N TRP A 161 0.92 -2.68 13.61
CA TRP A 161 1.63 -3.85 14.10
C TRP A 161 2.99 -3.97 13.41
N LEU A 162 4.03 -4.24 14.20
CA LEU A 162 5.38 -4.48 13.67
C LEU A 162 5.44 -5.80 12.90
N ASP A 163 4.80 -6.84 13.45
CA ASP A 163 4.71 -8.16 12.86
C ASP A 163 3.26 -8.53 12.56
N VAL A 164 3.02 -9.11 11.39
CA VAL A 164 1.71 -9.66 11.03
C VAL A 164 1.85 -11.04 10.39
N ASP A 165 0.96 -11.96 10.73
CA ASP A 165 0.73 -13.17 9.97
C ASP A 165 -0.22 -12.80 8.81
N ALA A 166 0.36 -12.64 7.62
CA ALA A 166 -0.31 -12.27 6.39
C ALA A 166 -0.80 -13.49 5.63
N ARG A 167 -1.95 -13.36 4.94
CA ARG A 167 -2.49 -14.41 4.09
C ARG A 167 -3.15 -13.79 2.88
N TRP A 168 -2.83 -14.29 1.67
CA TRP A 168 -3.40 -13.82 0.41
C TRP A 168 -3.34 -14.89 -0.67
N GLN A 169 -3.98 -14.63 -1.81
CA GLN A 169 -3.80 -15.41 -3.04
C GLN A 169 -2.98 -14.60 -4.05
N ASP A 170 -2.15 -15.27 -4.83
CA ASP A 170 -1.55 -14.69 -6.03
C ASP A 170 -2.53 -14.70 -7.22
N GLU A 171 -2.09 -14.23 -8.38
CA GLU A 171 -2.86 -14.18 -9.62
C GLU A 171 -3.23 -15.56 -10.19
N ASP A 172 -2.52 -16.61 -9.79
CA ASP A 172 -2.80 -17.99 -10.15
C ASP A 172 -3.79 -18.66 -9.18
N GLY A 173 -4.15 -17.95 -8.10
CA GLY A 173 -5.05 -18.42 -7.06
C GLY A 173 -4.38 -19.29 -6.00
N THR A 174 -3.04 -19.33 -5.96
CA THR A 174 -2.29 -20.03 -4.92
C THR A 174 -2.35 -19.23 -3.63
N TRP A 175 -2.63 -19.89 -2.51
CA TRP A 175 -2.61 -19.29 -1.20
C TRP A 175 -1.19 -19.20 -0.65
N HIS A 176 -0.85 -18.02 -0.15
CA HIS A 176 0.36 -17.71 0.60
C HIS A 176 0.00 -17.38 2.05
N GLU A 177 0.83 -17.82 2.95
CA GLU A 177 0.76 -17.51 4.40
C GLU A 177 2.19 -17.23 4.86
N GLU A 178 2.45 -15.99 5.24
CA GLU A 178 3.79 -15.53 5.62
C GLU A 178 3.73 -14.59 6.82
N ARG A 179 4.79 -14.62 7.62
CA ARG A 179 5.02 -13.59 8.62
C ARG A 179 5.78 -12.45 7.97
N LEU A 180 5.14 -11.29 7.91
CA LEU A 180 5.75 -10.05 7.48
C LEU A 180 6.17 -9.24 8.69
N HIS A 181 7.29 -8.52 8.57
CA HIS A 181 7.93 -7.73 9.60
C HIS A 181 8.22 -6.32 9.10
N GLY A 182 8.28 -5.33 10.00
CA GLY A 182 8.72 -3.97 9.73
C GLY A 182 7.92 -3.25 8.64
N TRP A 183 8.63 -2.63 7.70
CA TRP A 183 8.03 -1.85 6.62
C TRP A 183 7.18 -2.69 5.65
N PRO A 184 7.60 -3.89 5.19
CA PRO A 184 6.73 -4.78 4.42
C PRO A 184 5.41 -5.12 5.11
N ALA A 185 5.44 -5.36 6.43
CA ALA A 185 4.22 -5.58 7.22
C ALA A 185 3.32 -4.35 7.22
N ARG A 186 3.89 -3.14 7.28
CA ARG A 186 3.16 -1.87 7.22
C ARG A 186 2.46 -1.67 5.89
N ILE A 187 3.17 -1.86 4.77
CA ILE A 187 2.61 -1.78 3.42
C ILE A 187 1.44 -2.76 3.26
N PHE A 188 1.64 -4.02 3.66
CA PHE A 188 0.59 -5.04 3.56
C PHE A 188 -0.66 -4.69 4.38
N GLN A 189 -0.50 -4.14 5.58
CA GLN A 189 -1.61 -3.65 6.39
C GLN A 189 -2.34 -2.50 5.71
N HIS A 190 -1.59 -1.52 5.16
CA HIS A 190 -2.15 -0.36 4.48
C HIS A 190 -3.02 -0.78 3.28
N GLU A 191 -2.50 -1.63 2.41
CA GLU A 191 -3.23 -2.09 1.22
C GLU A 191 -4.42 -2.98 1.57
N THR A 192 -4.30 -3.81 2.60
CA THR A 192 -5.41 -4.65 3.07
C THR A 192 -6.52 -3.80 3.69
N ASP A 193 -6.19 -2.74 4.44
CA ASP A 193 -7.16 -1.82 5.04
C ASP A 193 -8.01 -1.13 3.96
N HIS A 194 -7.42 -0.71 2.83
CA HIS A 194 -8.16 -0.16 1.69
C HIS A 194 -9.28 -1.07 1.21
N LEU A 195 -9.07 -2.38 1.25
CA LEU A 195 -10.04 -3.36 0.77
C LEU A 195 -11.21 -3.58 1.74
N SER A 196 -11.08 -3.10 2.97
CA SER A 196 -12.16 -3.04 3.95
C SER A 196 -12.84 -1.67 4.06
N GLY A 197 -12.44 -0.71 3.22
CA GLY A 197 -12.96 0.66 3.20
C GLY A 197 -12.31 1.59 4.22
N GLU A 198 -11.20 1.19 4.84
CA GLU A 198 -10.42 2.00 5.76
C GLU A 198 -9.30 2.74 5.01
N LEU A 199 -9.15 4.03 5.28
CA LEU A 199 -7.99 4.83 4.89
C LEU A 199 -7.07 5.02 6.10
N TYR A 200 -5.76 5.24 5.87
CA TYR A 200 -4.82 5.44 6.96
C TYR A 200 -5.27 6.53 7.95
N ILE A 201 -5.89 7.59 7.44
CA ILE A 201 -6.35 8.74 8.22
C ILE A 201 -7.43 8.39 9.26
N ASP A 202 -8.16 7.28 9.09
CA ASP A 202 -9.26 6.91 10.00
C ASP A 202 -8.79 6.54 11.41
N LYS A 203 -7.54 6.08 11.52
CA LYS A 203 -6.91 5.71 12.79
C LYS A 203 -5.56 6.40 13.00
N ALA A 204 -5.29 7.44 12.21
CA ALA A 204 -4.10 8.26 12.42
C ALA A 204 -4.28 9.17 13.63
N GLU A 205 -3.16 9.56 14.22
CA GLU A 205 -3.12 10.63 15.20
C GLU A 205 -3.40 11.96 14.49
N ILE A 206 -4.65 12.39 14.50
CA ILE A 206 -5.11 13.52 13.65
C ILE A 206 -4.34 14.82 13.91
N ARG A 207 -3.79 15.00 15.10
CA ARG A 207 -2.94 16.17 15.42
C ARG A 207 -1.61 16.14 14.70
N SER A 208 -1.18 14.99 14.20
CA SER A 208 0.04 14.83 13.41
C SER A 208 -0.17 15.15 11.91
N LEU A 209 -1.42 15.37 11.46
CA LEU A 209 -1.70 15.61 10.04
C LEU A 209 -0.92 16.83 9.56
N ALA A 210 -0.02 16.58 8.62
CA ALA A 210 0.86 17.59 8.04
C ALA A 210 0.75 17.57 6.50
N THR A 211 0.98 18.71 5.87
CA THR A 211 1.26 18.74 4.45
C THR A 211 2.65 18.14 4.18
N ASP A 212 2.87 17.61 2.97
CA ASP A 212 4.19 17.09 2.59
C ASP A 212 5.29 18.15 2.74
N GLU A 213 4.98 19.42 2.43
CA GLU A 213 5.90 20.56 2.63
C GLU A 213 6.30 20.71 4.10
N ASN A 214 5.31 20.83 5.01
CA ASN A 214 5.60 20.97 6.45
C ASN A 214 6.26 19.72 7.04
N LEU A 215 5.89 18.54 6.55
CA LEU A 215 6.56 17.31 6.97
C LEU A 215 8.05 17.35 6.61
N GLY A 216 8.35 17.70 5.34
CA GLY A 216 9.73 17.80 4.86
C GLY A 216 10.55 18.87 5.59
N GLU A 217 9.96 20.02 5.89
CA GLU A 217 10.65 21.14 6.56
C GLU A 217 10.83 20.94 8.07
N LEU A 218 9.84 20.34 8.75
CA LEU A 218 9.77 20.37 10.22
C LEU A 218 10.02 19.00 10.87
N TRP A 219 9.64 17.88 10.22
CA TRP A 219 9.53 16.59 10.90
C TRP A 219 10.26 15.42 10.21
N SER A 220 10.95 15.65 9.10
CA SER A 220 11.58 14.58 8.30
C SER A 220 12.91 14.06 8.83
N TYR A 221 13.47 14.72 9.85
CA TYR A 221 14.82 14.40 10.37
C TYR A 221 14.88 13.08 11.16
N ASP A 222 13.77 12.68 11.76
CA ASP A 222 13.68 11.42 12.51
C ASP A 222 12.44 10.63 12.03
N PRO A 223 12.63 9.41 11.51
CA PRO A 223 11.51 8.55 11.14
C PRO A 223 10.52 8.30 12.27
N VAL A 224 11.00 8.21 13.53
CA VAL A 224 10.15 8.16 14.72
C VAL A 224 9.66 9.57 15.04
N PRO A 225 8.36 9.87 14.94
CA PRO A 225 7.85 11.24 15.05
C PRO A 225 7.82 11.77 16.49
N THR A 226 8.91 11.60 17.23
CA THR A 226 9.01 11.95 18.65
C THR A 226 8.90 13.44 18.89
N GLU A 227 9.62 14.25 18.09
CA GLU A 227 9.56 15.70 18.19
C GLU A 227 8.20 16.24 17.80
N ALA A 228 7.65 15.75 16.68
CA ALA A 228 6.31 16.12 16.24
C ALA A 228 5.25 15.77 17.31
N ALA A 229 5.38 14.61 17.97
CA ALA A 229 4.46 14.19 19.03
C ALA A 229 4.48 15.15 20.23
N GLN A 230 5.67 15.63 20.63
CA GLN A 230 5.84 16.58 21.71
C GLN A 230 5.26 17.96 21.36
N GLU A 231 5.63 18.50 20.20
CA GLU A 231 5.24 19.84 19.78
C GLU A 231 3.76 19.94 19.40
N LEU A 232 3.22 18.92 18.74
CA LEU A 232 1.82 18.90 18.31
C LEU A 232 0.87 18.29 19.36
N GLY A 233 1.41 17.62 20.38
CA GLY A 233 0.68 17.09 21.53
C GLY A 233 -0.18 15.87 21.18
N PHE A 234 0.42 14.82 20.64
CA PHE A 234 -0.22 13.52 20.44
C PHE A 234 0.64 12.39 21.05
N GLU A 235 0.09 11.17 21.12
CA GLU A 235 0.77 10.00 21.67
C GLU A 235 1.28 9.07 20.55
N LEU A 236 2.44 8.41 20.78
CA LEU A 236 3.07 7.46 19.87
C LEU A 236 2.67 6.00 20.18
#